data_f0ff51faa9808be2710768417e7b82c4
#
_entry.id   f0ff51faa9808be2710768417e7b82c4
#
_cell.length_a   1.000
_cell.length_b   1.000
_cell.length_c   1.000
_cell.angle_alpha   90.00
_cell.angle_beta   90.00
_cell.angle_gamma   90.00
#
_symmetry.space_group_name_H-M   'P 1'
#
loop_
_entity.id
_entity.type
_entity.pdbx_description
1 polymer ?
#
loop_
_entity_poly.entity_id
_entity_poly.type
_entity_poly.pdbx_seq_one_letter_code
_entity_poly.pdbx_strand_id
1 'polypeptide(L)'
;MKLSEIIQHAKGTVLNPSIMIHDYEIIGGCGSDLMSDVLAVVKPGAVLLTGLCNPQVVRTAQMADIRAIIFLRGKQPSTEIVALATQENIPLISTDMGMFELCGRLYRAGLHSFETNWNGFHE
;
A
#
# COMPACT_ATOMS: atom_id res chain seq x y z
N MET A 1 12.78 -0.08 -3.26
CA MET A 1 12.26 -1.13 -4.18
C MET A 1 11.27 -0.50 -5.11
N LYS A 2 11.33 -0.82 -6.38
CA LYS A 2 10.39 -0.27 -7.36
C LYS A 2 9.01 -0.88 -7.19
N LEU A 3 7.96 -0.10 -7.44
CA LEU A 3 6.59 -0.58 -7.34
C LEU A 3 6.34 -1.78 -8.27
N SER A 4 6.94 -1.79 -9.47
CA SER A 4 6.84 -2.93 -10.39
C SER A 4 7.35 -4.22 -9.79
N GLU A 5 8.43 -4.17 -9.03
CA GLU A 5 8.97 -5.34 -8.32
C GLU A 5 8.00 -5.81 -7.22
N ILE A 6 7.42 -4.87 -6.49
CA ILE A 6 6.44 -5.18 -5.44
C ILE A 6 5.22 -5.86 -6.05
N ILE A 7 4.70 -5.33 -7.16
CA ILE A 7 3.55 -5.92 -7.86
C ILE A 7 3.87 -7.34 -8.31
N GLN A 8 5.08 -7.57 -8.80
CA GLN A 8 5.52 -8.90 -9.23
C GLN A 8 5.56 -9.87 -8.05
N HIS A 9 6.16 -9.48 -6.93
CA HIS A 9 6.19 -10.33 -5.72
C HIS A 9 4.78 -10.60 -5.17
N ALA A 10 3.89 -9.62 -5.26
CA ALA A 10 2.51 -9.75 -4.79
C ALA A 10 1.63 -10.52 -5.76
N LYS A 11 2.09 -10.78 -6.99
CA LYS A 11 1.27 -11.28 -8.08
C LYS A 11 0.01 -10.44 -8.23
N GLY A 12 0.21 -9.14 -8.18
CA GLY A 12 -0.87 -8.16 -8.12
C GLY A 12 -1.33 -7.68 -9.48
N THR A 13 -2.52 -7.10 -9.49
CA THR A 13 -3.12 -6.45 -10.64
C THR A 13 -3.30 -4.97 -10.33
N VAL A 14 -2.83 -4.10 -11.21
CA VAL A 14 -3.02 -2.65 -11.07
C VAL A 14 -4.46 -2.30 -11.46
N LEU A 15 -5.15 -1.60 -10.59
CA LEU A 15 -6.57 -1.26 -10.78
C LEU A 15 -6.75 0.06 -11.53
N ASN A 16 -5.75 0.93 -11.49
CA ASN A 16 -5.78 2.23 -12.16
C ASN A 16 -4.51 2.47 -12.98
N PRO A 17 -4.28 1.66 -14.02
CA PRO A 17 -3.02 1.70 -14.77
C PRO A 17 -2.77 3.01 -15.50
N SER A 18 -3.77 3.85 -15.72
CA SER A 18 -3.61 5.12 -16.42
C SER A 18 -2.63 6.07 -15.74
N ILE A 19 -2.42 5.93 -14.43
CA ILE A 19 -1.50 6.78 -13.68
C ILE A 19 -0.10 6.16 -13.54
N MET A 20 0.12 4.97 -14.09
CA MET A 20 1.41 4.28 -14.03
C MET A 20 2.32 4.72 -15.17
N ILE A 21 2.60 6.02 -15.23
CA ILE A 21 3.41 6.63 -16.29
C ILE A 21 4.91 6.50 -16.04
N HIS A 22 5.28 6.17 -14.82
CA HIS A 22 6.67 5.86 -14.44
C HIS A 22 6.65 4.88 -13.28
N ASP A 23 7.81 4.29 -12.96
CA ASP A 23 7.92 3.30 -11.90
C ASP A 23 8.28 3.98 -10.59
N TYR A 24 7.35 3.95 -9.64
CA TYR A 24 7.51 4.62 -8.36
C TYR A 24 8.51 3.89 -7.47
N GLU A 25 9.35 4.66 -6.79
CA GLU A 25 10.25 4.13 -5.76
C GLU A 25 9.48 4.02 -4.44
N ILE A 26 9.47 2.82 -3.85
CA ILE A 26 8.81 2.56 -2.56
C ILE A 26 9.90 2.40 -1.50
N ILE A 27 9.83 3.23 -0.48
CA ILE A 27 10.89 3.27 0.55
C ILE A 27 10.73 2.14 1.56
N GLY A 28 9.50 1.74 1.86
CA GLY A 28 9.23 0.67 2.80
C GLY A 28 7.76 0.31 2.82
N GLY A 29 7.35 -0.56 3.72
CA GLY A 29 6.00 -1.08 3.79
C GLY A 29 5.35 -0.96 5.15
N CYS A 30 4.03 -0.89 5.14
CA CYS A 30 3.18 -0.89 6.32
C CYS A 30 1.97 -1.77 6.04
N GLY A 31 1.66 -2.70 6.95
CA GLY A 31 0.49 -3.55 6.85
C GLY A 31 -0.46 -3.31 8.00
N SER A 32 -1.66 -2.81 7.72
CA SER A 32 -2.67 -2.57 8.75
C SER A 32 -4.05 -2.35 8.14
N ASP A 33 -5.08 -2.74 8.90
CA ASP A 33 -6.48 -2.44 8.60
C ASP A 33 -7.02 -1.29 9.46
N LEU A 34 -6.23 -0.80 10.41
CA LEU A 34 -6.65 0.28 11.30
C LEU A 34 -6.01 1.59 10.86
N MET A 35 -6.82 2.45 10.26
CA MET A 35 -6.31 3.69 9.65
C MET A 35 -5.74 4.68 10.65
N SER A 36 -6.24 4.69 11.89
CA SER A 36 -5.66 5.51 12.94
C SER A 36 -4.22 5.10 13.28
N ASP A 37 -3.94 3.81 13.23
CA ASP A 37 -2.56 3.32 13.41
C ASP A 37 -1.68 3.74 12.25
N VAL A 38 -2.19 3.63 11.02
CA VAL A 38 -1.43 4.03 9.83
C VAL A 38 -1.02 5.48 9.93
N LEU A 39 -1.97 6.37 10.28
CA LEU A 39 -1.68 7.80 10.43
C LEU A 39 -0.66 8.08 11.53
N ALA A 40 -0.65 7.25 12.58
CA ALA A 40 0.23 7.48 13.74
C ALA A 40 1.67 7.05 13.48
N VAL A 41 1.90 6.01 12.67
CA VAL A 41 3.22 5.37 12.62
C VAL A 41 3.88 5.35 11.24
N VAL A 42 3.12 5.45 10.14
CA VAL A 42 3.70 5.29 8.80
C VAL A 42 4.47 6.54 8.39
N LYS A 43 5.57 6.33 7.68
CA LYS A 43 6.37 7.42 7.10
C LYS A 43 6.01 7.62 5.64
N PRO A 44 6.19 8.85 5.10
CA PRO A 44 5.93 9.14 3.68
C PRO A 44 6.75 8.23 2.75
N GLY A 45 6.11 7.78 1.67
CA GLY A 45 6.77 6.95 0.67
C GLY A 45 6.57 5.45 0.82
N ALA A 46 5.75 5.02 1.79
CA ALA A 46 5.47 3.61 2.01
C ALA A 46 4.42 3.06 1.05
N VAL A 47 4.41 1.73 0.90
CA VAL A 47 3.26 1.00 0.37
C VAL A 47 2.41 0.52 1.54
N LEU A 48 1.09 0.71 1.44
CA LEU A 48 0.14 0.24 2.44
C LEU A 48 -0.48 -1.08 1.97
N LEU A 49 -0.38 -2.11 2.82
CA LEU A 49 -1.03 -3.40 2.60
C LEU A 49 -2.23 -3.46 3.53
N THR A 50 -3.44 -3.63 2.97
CA THR A 50 -4.66 -3.59 3.77
C THR A 50 -5.76 -4.44 3.17
N GLY A 51 -6.61 -4.98 4.03
CA GLY A 51 -7.86 -5.63 3.62
C GLY A 51 -9.05 -4.69 3.65
N LEU A 52 -8.84 -3.45 4.06
CA LEU A 52 -9.91 -2.49 4.19
C LEU A 52 -10.17 -1.78 2.85
N CYS A 53 -11.39 -1.87 2.33
CA CYS A 53 -11.78 -1.32 1.03
C CYS A 53 -12.87 -0.26 1.19
N ASN A 54 -12.54 0.88 1.77
CA ASN A 54 -13.48 1.99 1.87
C ASN A 54 -12.77 3.30 1.49
N PRO A 55 -13.52 4.39 1.25
CA PRO A 55 -12.91 5.66 0.82
C PRO A 55 -11.90 6.22 1.82
N GLN A 56 -12.03 5.90 3.11
CA GLN A 56 -11.12 6.39 4.14
C GLN A 56 -9.71 5.92 3.92
N VAL A 57 -9.51 4.73 3.32
CA VAL A 57 -8.17 4.21 3.03
C VAL A 57 -7.42 5.15 2.09
N VAL A 58 -8.10 5.64 1.05
CA VAL A 58 -7.48 6.56 0.10
C VAL A 58 -7.18 7.90 0.76
N ARG A 59 -8.09 8.41 1.58
CA ARG A 59 -7.88 9.66 2.31
C ARG A 59 -6.71 9.56 3.28
N THR A 60 -6.62 8.44 3.99
CA THR A 60 -5.51 8.17 4.89
C THR A 60 -4.20 8.12 4.12
N ALA A 61 -4.18 7.44 2.99
CA ALA A 61 -2.99 7.35 2.14
C ALA A 61 -2.55 8.74 1.68
N GLN A 62 -3.50 9.59 1.31
CA GLN A 62 -3.20 10.95 0.91
C GLN A 62 -2.58 11.75 2.06
N MET A 63 -3.17 11.66 3.25
CA MET A 63 -2.71 12.39 4.43
C MET A 63 -1.34 11.91 4.91
N ALA A 64 -1.06 10.63 4.79
CA ALA A 64 0.18 10.02 5.24
C ALA A 64 1.26 9.95 4.15
N ASP A 65 0.98 10.48 2.97
CA ASP A 65 1.87 10.41 1.80
C ASP A 65 2.27 8.99 1.45
N ILE A 66 1.33 8.07 1.54
CA ILE A 66 1.51 6.68 1.10
C ILE A 66 1.57 6.68 -0.41
N ARG A 67 2.55 5.94 -0.97
CA ARG A 67 2.81 5.95 -2.40
C ARG A 67 1.89 5.03 -3.19
N ALA A 68 1.48 3.91 -2.59
CA ALA A 68 0.62 2.93 -3.25
C ALA A 68 -0.13 2.10 -2.22
N ILE A 69 -1.25 1.51 -2.62
CA ILE A 69 -2.08 0.67 -1.76
C ILE A 69 -2.26 -0.68 -2.41
N ILE A 70 -2.05 -1.76 -1.65
CA ILE A 70 -2.34 -3.12 -2.09
C ILE A 70 -3.49 -3.67 -1.25
N PHE A 71 -4.60 -4.00 -1.93
CA PHE A 71 -5.75 -4.65 -1.31
C PHE A 71 -5.57 -6.15 -1.32
N LEU A 72 -5.84 -6.78 -0.17
CA LEU A 72 -5.55 -8.19 0.08
C LEU A 72 -6.75 -9.08 -0.19
N ARG A 73 -6.49 -10.39 -0.35
CA ARG A 73 -7.50 -11.46 -0.43
C ARG A 73 -8.50 -11.26 -1.56
N GLY A 74 -8.04 -10.74 -2.69
CA GLY A 74 -8.91 -10.54 -3.85
C GLY A 74 -9.95 -9.48 -3.68
N LYS A 75 -9.85 -8.63 -2.66
CA LYS A 75 -10.82 -7.56 -2.45
C LYS A 75 -10.73 -6.53 -3.56
N GLN A 76 -11.89 -6.08 -4.01
CA GLN A 76 -12.02 -5.11 -5.09
C GLN A 76 -12.69 -3.86 -4.56
N PRO A 77 -11.98 -2.73 -4.53
CA PRO A 77 -12.60 -1.46 -4.18
C PRO A 77 -13.64 -1.06 -5.23
N SER A 78 -14.60 -0.25 -4.82
CA SER A 78 -15.62 0.27 -5.74
C SER A 78 -14.98 1.17 -6.81
N THR A 79 -15.74 1.39 -7.89
CA THR A 79 -15.29 2.31 -8.93
C THR A 79 -15.06 3.73 -8.40
N GLU A 80 -15.81 4.13 -7.38
CA GLU A 80 -15.66 5.44 -6.74
C GLU A 80 -14.31 5.55 -6.02
N ILE A 81 -13.90 4.48 -5.33
CA ILE A 81 -12.61 4.45 -4.63
C ILE A 81 -11.47 4.49 -5.65
N VAL A 82 -11.59 3.72 -6.73
CA VAL A 82 -10.58 3.72 -7.79
C VAL A 82 -10.47 5.11 -8.41
N ALA A 83 -11.59 5.76 -8.69
CA ALA A 83 -11.59 7.11 -9.25
C ALA A 83 -10.93 8.12 -8.31
N LEU A 84 -11.23 8.04 -7.01
CA LEU A 84 -10.63 8.92 -6.01
C LEU A 84 -9.10 8.75 -5.97
N ALA A 85 -8.62 7.51 -5.92
CA ALA A 85 -7.20 7.23 -5.89
C ALA A 85 -6.51 7.68 -7.18
N THR A 86 -7.17 7.50 -8.31
CA THR A 86 -6.65 7.94 -9.61
C THR A 86 -6.49 9.45 -9.64
N GLN A 87 -7.47 10.17 -9.12
CA GLN A 87 -7.42 11.63 -9.02
C GLN A 87 -6.25 12.09 -8.15
N GLU A 88 -5.93 11.34 -7.11
CA GLU A 88 -4.85 11.65 -6.18
C GLU A 88 -3.51 11.04 -6.59
N ASN A 89 -3.43 10.41 -7.75
CA ASN A 89 -2.23 9.75 -8.27
C ASN A 89 -1.70 8.65 -7.33
N ILE A 90 -2.59 7.90 -6.71
CA ILE A 90 -2.23 6.78 -5.82
C ILE A 90 -2.53 5.47 -6.55
N PRO A 91 -1.50 4.70 -6.95
CA PRO A 91 -1.72 3.39 -7.54
C PRO A 91 -2.42 2.44 -6.59
N LEU A 92 -3.45 1.77 -7.09
CA LEU A 92 -4.17 0.72 -6.38
C LEU A 92 -3.86 -0.62 -7.02
N ILE A 93 -3.50 -1.58 -6.21
CA ILE A 93 -3.17 -2.94 -6.63
C ILE A 93 -4.06 -3.91 -5.87
N SER A 94 -4.52 -4.97 -6.50
CA SER A 94 -5.18 -6.06 -5.80
C SER A 94 -4.35 -7.33 -5.90
N THR A 95 -4.39 -8.15 -4.85
CA THR A 95 -3.76 -9.46 -4.82
C THR A 95 -4.66 -10.45 -4.09
N ASP A 96 -4.54 -11.73 -4.47
CA ASP A 96 -5.24 -12.80 -3.76
C ASP A 96 -4.57 -13.17 -2.45
N MET A 97 -3.35 -12.75 -2.23
CA MET A 97 -2.61 -13.07 -1.01
C MET A 97 -3.21 -12.41 0.22
N GLY A 98 -3.10 -13.10 1.36
CA GLY A 98 -3.42 -12.50 2.65
C GLY A 98 -2.27 -11.65 3.19
N MET A 99 -2.53 -10.97 4.28
CA MET A 99 -1.58 -10.05 4.91
C MET A 99 -0.27 -10.75 5.29
N PHE A 100 -0.36 -11.89 5.95
CA PHE A 100 0.82 -12.58 6.48
C PHE A 100 1.76 -13.00 5.34
N GLU A 101 1.21 -13.65 4.33
CA GLU A 101 2.01 -14.12 3.20
C GLU A 101 2.65 -12.97 2.44
N LEU A 102 1.89 -11.93 2.14
CA LEU A 102 2.40 -10.80 1.38
C LEU A 102 3.48 -10.05 2.15
N CYS A 103 3.25 -9.79 3.42
CA CYS A 103 4.26 -9.15 4.27
C CYS A 103 5.56 -9.98 4.31
N GLY A 104 5.44 -11.28 4.48
CA GLY A 104 6.60 -12.17 4.50
C GLY A 104 7.37 -12.16 3.19
N ARG A 105 6.67 -12.20 2.06
CA ARG A 105 7.29 -12.17 0.74
C ARG A 105 8.05 -10.87 0.49
N LEU A 106 7.43 -9.75 0.80
CA LEU A 106 8.05 -8.44 0.57
C LEU A 106 9.22 -8.22 1.51
N TYR A 107 9.10 -8.62 2.77
CA TYR A 107 10.17 -8.51 3.73
C TYR A 107 11.39 -9.35 3.30
N ARG A 108 11.13 -10.58 2.86
CA ARG A 108 12.20 -11.46 2.35
C ARG A 108 12.84 -10.90 1.10
N ALA A 109 12.07 -10.21 0.25
CA ALA A 109 12.59 -9.60 -0.98
C ALA A 109 13.42 -8.33 -0.70
N GLY A 110 13.43 -7.83 0.54
CA GLY A 110 14.24 -6.68 0.93
C GLY A 110 13.45 -5.41 1.23
N LEU A 111 12.13 -5.46 1.19
CA LEU A 111 11.32 -4.30 1.59
C LEU A 111 11.23 -4.26 3.11
N HIS A 112 11.71 -3.17 3.70
CA HIS A 112 11.72 -3.02 5.15
C HIS A 112 10.43 -2.38 5.64
N SER A 113 10.19 -2.53 6.95
CA SER A 113 9.11 -1.79 7.61
C SER A 113 9.38 -0.29 7.51
N PHE A 114 8.34 0.46 7.16
CA PHE A 114 8.42 1.91 7.10
C PHE A 114 7.43 2.54 8.06
N GLU A 115 7.46 2.06 9.28
CA GLU A 115 6.62 2.57 10.37
C GLU A 115 7.46 2.72 11.63
N THR A 116 7.14 3.72 12.44
CA THR A 116 7.73 3.89 13.77
C THR A 116 7.14 2.83 14.70
N ASN A 117 7.97 2.23 15.54
CA ASN A 117 7.41 1.35 16.55
C ASN A 117 6.70 2.17 17.65
N TRP A 118 6.01 1.48 18.55
CA TRP A 118 5.14 2.13 19.54
C TRP A 118 5.88 3.12 20.45
N ASN A 119 7.21 3.01 20.59
CA ASN A 119 7.99 3.94 21.43
C ASN A 119 8.71 5.00 20.59
N GLY A 120 8.41 5.10 19.29
CA GLY A 120 8.96 6.11 18.41
C GLY A 120 10.28 5.74 17.75
N PHE A 121 10.79 4.55 17.98
CA PHE A 121 12.04 4.10 17.36
C PHE A 121 11.77 3.24 16.14
N HIS A 122 12.73 3.25 15.21
CA HIS A 122 12.79 2.35 14.08
C HIS A 122 13.79 1.24 14.31
N GLU A 123 13.41 0.07 13.90
CA GLU A 123 14.34 -1.06 13.91
C GLU A 123 15.03 -1.25 12.59
#